data_91022b9babbf41b2e5b1a259b855f115
#
_entry.id   91022b9babbf41b2e5b1a259b855f115
#
_cell.length_a   1.000
_cell.length_b   1.000
_cell.length_c   1.000
_cell.angle_alpha   90.00
_cell.angle_beta   90.00
_cell.angle_gamma   90.00
#
_symmetry.space_group_name_H-M   'P 1'
#
loop_
_entity.id
_entity.type
_entity.pdbx_description
1 polymer ?
#
loop_
_entity_poly.entity_id
_entity_poly.type
_entity_poly.pdbx_seq_one_letter_code
_entity_poly.pdbx_strand_id
1 'polypeptide(L)'
;MGHAESVVLEWAAAGRLHRVHQGVYAVGHRRLTWHGRCWAAVLGAEANEVDDLVWPAVASHGSAAYLWGLYRYAPETIDVTAPIRRRAKREFRVHFSSILAPEDRGEREGMPVTSVPRTLMDLAIRARPEQLDRLLERAEELELLDLFTVEDVLNRAGGHRGRGRLRRALALYEPDLSFTRSRFEKQFRRLVRAANLPTPSMNFNAHGYELDAYWPEHRFAVELDLFETHGTRAAFERDRLRHEELKLLGIEMIRVTKPRLDHEPDSVLRNLATLLERRRREPHLP
;
A
#
# COMPACT_ATOMS: atom_id res chain seq x y z
N MET A 1 3.02 17.63 24.67
CA MET A 1 3.40 18.43 25.85
C MET A 1 2.26 19.40 26.11
N GLY A 2 1.48 19.16 27.18
CA GLY A 2 0.41 20.08 27.61
C GLY A 2 1.02 21.25 28.38
N HIS A 3 1.03 22.42 27.80
CA HIS A 3 1.28 23.66 28.56
C HIS A 3 -0.02 24.14 29.18
N ALA A 4 0.08 24.76 30.35
CA ALA A 4 -1.10 25.36 30.99
C ALA A 4 -1.72 26.41 30.04
N GLU A 5 -3.04 26.50 29.99
CA GLU A 5 -3.78 27.40 29.08
C GLU A 5 -3.30 28.88 29.20
N SER A 6 -2.95 29.31 30.40
CA SER A 6 -2.41 30.63 30.72
C SER A 6 -1.09 30.91 29.94
N VAL A 7 -0.19 29.93 29.84
CA VAL A 7 1.09 30.07 29.14
C VAL A 7 0.88 30.19 27.65
N VAL A 8 -0.07 29.42 27.08
CA VAL A 8 -0.42 29.49 25.66
C VAL A 8 -0.99 30.87 25.30
N LEU A 9 -1.86 31.42 26.16
CA LEU A 9 -2.43 32.77 25.99
C LEU A 9 -1.35 33.86 26.09
N GLU A 10 -0.42 33.75 27.05
CA GLU A 10 0.72 34.67 27.18
C GLU A 10 1.60 34.65 25.91
N TRP A 11 1.96 33.48 25.40
CA TRP A 11 2.76 33.37 24.18
C TRP A 11 2.01 33.86 22.95
N ALA A 12 0.71 33.70 22.90
CA ALA A 12 -0.12 34.25 21.81
C ALA A 12 -0.16 35.79 21.90
N ALA A 13 -0.31 36.36 23.10
CA ALA A 13 -0.27 37.82 23.31
C ALA A 13 1.11 38.41 22.97
N ALA A 14 2.19 37.68 23.28
CA ALA A 14 3.56 38.05 22.94
C ALA A 14 3.92 37.82 21.45
N GLY A 15 2.98 37.38 20.59
CA GLY A 15 3.20 37.13 19.17
C GLY A 15 4.12 35.94 18.85
N ARG A 16 4.40 35.09 19.82
CA ARG A 16 5.16 33.84 19.63
C ARG A 16 4.32 32.73 19.05
N LEU A 17 3.02 32.72 19.35
CA LEU A 17 2.03 31.78 18.83
C LEU A 17 0.95 32.53 18.06
N HIS A 18 0.60 31.98 16.90
CA HIS A 18 -0.47 32.51 16.05
C HIS A 18 -1.58 31.49 15.93
N ARG A 19 -2.77 31.83 16.44
CA ARG A 19 -3.92 30.94 16.36
C ARG A 19 -4.31 30.67 14.92
N VAL A 20 -4.35 29.38 14.54
CA VAL A 20 -4.79 28.90 13.22
C VAL A 20 -6.23 28.39 13.30
N HIS A 21 -6.50 27.50 14.25
CA HIS A 21 -7.83 26.99 14.57
C HIS A 21 -8.05 27.00 16.10
N GLN A 22 -9.22 26.58 16.53
CA GLN A 22 -9.48 26.44 17.97
C GLN A 22 -8.55 25.36 18.54
N GLY A 23 -7.76 25.73 19.54
CA GLY A 23 -6.76 24.83 20.15
C GLY A 23 -5.48 24.60 19.32
N VAL A 24 -5.39 25.13 18.11
CA VAL A 24 -4.26 24.92 17.20
C VAL A 24 -3.54 26.23 16.91
N TYR A 25 -2.24 26.25 17.13
CA TYR A 25 -1.39 27.45 16.98
C TYR A 25 -0.18 27.16 16.10
N ALA A 26 0.18 28.12 15.25
CA ALA A 26 1.46 28.14 14.55
C ALA A 26 2.52 28.82 15.40
N VAL A 27 3.71 28.28 15.42
CA VAL A 27 4.85 28.86 16.15
C VAL A 27 5.62 29.81 15.23
N GLY A 28 5.94 31.00 15.72
CA GLY A 28 6.83 31.97 15.07
C GLY A 28 6.16 32.84 14.01
N HIS A 29 5.37 32.32 13.08
CA HIS A 29 4.73 33.13 12.03
C HIS A 29 3.37 32.57 11.56
N ARG A 30 2.56 33.45 10.97
CA ARG A 30 1.20 33.12 10.51
C ARG A 30 1.15 32.39 9.16
N ARG A 31 2.20 32.51 8.34
CA ARG A 31 2.22 31.91 7.00
C ARG A 31 2.59 30.44 7.11
N LEU A 32 1.63 29.56 6.86
CA LEU A 32 1.84 28.13 6.85
C LEU A 32 2.08 27.64 5.42
N THR A 33 3.01 26.71 5.28
CA THR A 33 3.14 25.90 4.07
C THR A 33 1.86 25.08 3.88
N TRP A 34 1.71 24.43 2.73
CA TRP A 34 0.59 23.53 2.52
C TRP A 34 0.58 22.40 3.58
N HIS A 35 1.74 21.81 3.88
CA HIS A 35 1.89 20.80 4.93
C HIS A 35 1.51 21.34 6.31
N GLY A 36 1.93 22.54 6.65
CA GLY A 36 1.55 23.19 7.90
C GLY A 36 0.04 23.41 8.01
N ARG A 37 -0.62 23.78 6.90
CA ARG A 37 -2.10 23.89 6.86
C ARG A 37 -2.77 22.53 7.02
N CYS A 38 -2.20 21.49 6.40
CA CYS A 38 -2.71 20.11 6.52
C CYS A 38 -2.62 19.62 7.96
N TRP A 39 -1.46 19.81 8.62
CA TRP A 39 -1.31 19.52 10.05
C TRP A 39 -2.30 20.29 10.93
N ALA A 40 -2.46 21.59 10.67
CA ALA A 40 -3.43 22.39 11.41
C ALA A 40 -4.86 21.88 11.22
N ALA A 41 -5.20 21.37 10.03
CA ALA A 41 -6.52 20.80 9.75
C ALA A 41 -6.73 19.46 10.49
N VAL A 42 -5.73 18.57 10.47
CA VAL A 42 -5.76 17.29 11.21
C VAL A 42 -5.96 17.56 12.70
N LEU A 43 -5.08 18.36 13.33
CA LEU A 43 -5.20 18.73 14.74
C LEU A 43 -6.52 19.45 15.06
N GLY A 44 -6.97 20.31 14.16
CA GLY A 44 -8.23 21.05 14.31
C GLY A 44 -9.49 20.20 14.11
N ALA A 45 -9.35 19.00 13.54
CA ALA A 45 -10.41 18.02 13.36
C ALA A 45 -10.46 16.97 14.49
N GLU A 46 -9.41 16.87 15.31
CA GLU A 46 -9.38 15.97 16.45
C GLU A 46 -10.45 16.36 17.51
N ALA A 47 -10.94 15.37 18.24
CA ALA A 47 -11.81 15.59 19.39
C ALA A 47 -11.01 16.22 20.55
N ASN A 48 -11.62 17.15 21.29
CA ASN A 48 -10.99 17.73 22.48
C ASN A 48 -10.77 16.72 23.62
N GLU A 49 -11.47 15.57 23.56
CA GLU A 49 -11.31 14.42 24.43
C GLU A 49 -11.15 13.20 23.55
N VAL A 50 -9.94 12.70 23.45
CA VAL A 50 -9.66 11.43 22.80
C VAL A 50 -10.00 10.35 23.82
N ASP A 51 -11.16 9.74 23.68
CA ASP A 51 -11.42 8.43 24.25
C ASP A 51 -10.45 7.46 23.56
N ASP A 52 -9.71 6.64 24.30
CA ASP A 52 -8.73 5.67 23.75
C ASP A 52 -9.32 4.73 22.68
N LEU A 53 -10.65 4.71 22.56
CA LEU A 53 -11.40 3.96 21.55
C LEU A 53 -11.61 4.72 20.23
N VAL A 54 -11.24 5.99 20.17
CA VAL A 54 -11.47 6.85 18.98
C VAL A 54 -10.16 7.12 18.25
N TRP A 55 -10.09 6.72 17.00
CA TRP A 55 -8.92 6.99 16.15
C TRP A 55 -8.77 8.50 15.85
N PRO A 56 -7.51 9.01 15.72
CA PRO A 56 -7.25 10.42 15.43
C PRO A 56 -7.71 10.82 14.03
N ALA A 57 -7.95 12.11 13.80
CA ALA A 57 -8.22 12.61 12.46
C ALA A 57 -7.01 12.38 11.54
N VAL A 58 -7.27 12.10 10.27
CA VAL A 58 -6.25 11.83 9.26
C VAL A 58 -6.46 12.67 8.01
N ALA A 59 -5.39 13.06 7.33
CA ALA A 59 -5.47 13.63 5.99
C ALA A 59 -6.10 12.60 5.04
N SER A 60 -7.00 13.02 4.16
CA SER A 60 -7.79 12.11 3.32
C SER A 60 -8.06 12.69 1.94
N HIS A 61 -8.72 11.93 1.07
CA HIS A 61 -9.16 12.38 -0.26
C HIS A 61 -8.02 13.09 -1.04
N GLY A 62 -8.24 14.34 -1.48
CA GLY A 62 -7.26 15.12 -2.24
C GLY A 62 -5.98 15.40 -1.47
N SER A 63 -6.07 15.61 -0.15
CA SER A 63 -4.88 15.83 0.69
C SER A 63 -4.02 14.58 0.79
N ALA A 64 -4.62 13.42 1.02
CA ALA A 64 -3.91 12.15 1.02
C ALA A 64 -3.31 11.84 -0.36
N ALA A 65 -4.08 12.08 -1.43
CA ALA A 65 -3.60 11.88 -2.79
C ALA A 65 -2.33 12.70 -3.10
N TYR A 66 -2.26 13.93 -2.62
CA TYR A 66 -1.06 14.75 -2.78
C TYR A 66 0.10 14.25 -1.93
N LEU A 67 -0.13 13.89 -0.68
CA LEU A 67 0.90 13.34 0.21
C LEU A 67 1.49 12.03 -0.32
N TRP A 68 0.67 11.18 -0.92
CA TRP A 68 1.12 9.96 -1.58
C TRP A 68 1.76 10.17 -2.96
N GLY A 69 1.71 11.40 -3.52
CA GLY A 69 2.22 11.71 -4.87
C GLY A 69 1.29 11.26 -6.00
N LEU A 70 0.06 10.86 -5.69
CA LEU A 70 -0.98 10.56 -6.68
C LEU A 70 -1.45 11.84 -7.40
N TYR A 71 -1.48 12.95 -6.71
CA TYR A 71 -1.68 14.27 -7.28
C TYR A 71 -0.34 15.00 -7.43
N ARG A 72 -0.12 15.59 -8.61
CA ARG A 72 1.08 16.38 -8.89
C ARG A 72 1.11 17.70 -8.13
N TYR A 73 -0.06 18.30 -7.92
CA TYR A 73 -0.20 19.62 -7.30
C TYR A 73 -1.02 19.53 -6.03
N ALA A 74 -0.63 20.33 -5.04
CA ALA A 74 -1.33 20.43 -3.79
C ALA A 74 -2.76 20.98 -4.01
N PRO A 75 -3.79 20.34 -3.46
CA PRO A 75 -5.14 20.85 -3.55
C PRO A 75 -5.30 22.15 -2.75
N GLU A 76 -6.15 23.06 -3.21
CA GLU A 76 -6.47 24.28 -2.47
C GLU A 76 -7.19 23.97 -1.15
N THR A 77 -8.14 23.05 -1.20
CA THR A 77 -8.92 22.62 -0.05
C THR A 77 -8.20 21.46 0.64
N ILE A 78 -7.97 21.59 1.93
CA ILE A 78 -7.50 20.49 2.76
C ILE A 78 -8.66 19.59 3.12
N ASP A 79 -8.54 18.30 2.85
CA ASP A 79 -9.51 17.27 3.21
C ASP A 79 -8.96 16.42 4.36
N VAL A 80 -9.74 16.27 5.42
CA VAL A 80 -9.43 15.39 6.55
C VAL A 80 -10.63 14.49 6.84
N THR A 81 -10.39 13.28 7.34
CA THR A 81 -11.43 12.37 7.82
C THR A 81 -11.32 12.22 9.34
N ALA A 82 -12.45 12.31 10.02
CA ALA A 82 -12.52 12.24 11.46
C ALA A 82 -13.67 11.31 11.92
N PRO A 83 -13.57 10.70 13.14
CA PRO A 83 -14.57 9.77 13.67
C PRO A 83 -15.84 10.47 14.16
N ILE A 84 -15.81 11.79 14.25
CA ILE A 84 -16.92 12.59 14.74
C ILE A 84 -17.45 13.53 13.66
N ARG A 85 -18.76 13.78 13.68
CA ARG A 85 -19.38 14.77 12.80
C ARG A 85 -19.03 16.18 13.31
N ARG A 86 -18.35 16.95 12.47
CA ARG A 86 -18.05 18.35 12.74
C ARG A 86 -18.71 19.27 11.74
N ARG A 87 -19.01 20.49 12.15
CA ARG A 87 -19.46 21.53 11.22
C ARG A 87 -18.34 21.83 10.22
N ALA A 88 -18.73 22.02 8.97
CA ALA A 88 -17.80 22.45 7.93
C ALA A 88 -17.07 23.72 8.39
N LYS A 89 -15.76 23.72 8.26
CA LYS A 89 -14.92 24.90 8.47
C LYS A 89 -14.61 25.53 7.11
N ARG A 90 -14.38 26.84 7.08
CA ARG A 90 -14.10 27.55 5.84
C ARG A 90 -12.73 27.17 5.27
N GLU A 91 -11.81 26.82 6.14
CA GLU A 91 -10.40 26.60 5.83
C GLU A 91 -10.06 25.16 5.40
N PHE A 92 -10.88 24.19 5.81
CA PHE A 92 -10.70 22.79 5.45
C PHE A 92 -12.00 22.00 5.53
N ARG A 93 -12.07 20.89 4.82
CA ARG A 93 -13.25 20.01 4.78
C ARG A 93 -13.05 18.81 5.68
N VAL A 94 -14.02 18.57 6.56
CA VAL A 94 -14.04 17.37 7.41
C VAL A 94 -15.02 16.36 6.83
N HIS A 95 -14.52 15.18 6.53
CA HIS A 95 -15.31 14.02 6.17
C HIS A 95 -15.54 13.17 7.42
N PHE A 96 -16.77 12.74 7.60
CA PHE A 96 -17.13 11.86 8.70
C PHE A 96 -17.00 10.40 8.26
N SER A 97 -16.32 9.59 9.08
CA SER A 97 -16.38 8.14 8.97
C SER A 97 -16.53 7.57 10.38
N SER A 98 -17.53 6.74 10.59
CA SER A 98 -17.69 6.02 11.87
C SER A 98 -16.72 4.83 11.98
N ILE A 99 -16.22 4.35 10.86
CA ILE A 99 -15.31 3.22 10.76
C ILE A 99 -14.17 3.59 9.82
N LEU A 100 -12.96 3.63 10.36
CA LEU A 100 -11.71 3.69 9.62
C LEU A 100 -10.78 2.66 10.27
N ALA A 101 -10.67 1.50 9.66
CA ALA A 101 -9.87 0.40 10.19
C ALA A 101 -8.39 0.81 10.32
N PRO A 102 -7.60 0.15 11.18
CA PRO A 102 -6.16 0.41 11.25
C PRO A 102 -5.46 0.34 9.89
N GLU A 103 -5.85 -0.62 9.04
CA GLU A 103 -5.31 -0.86 7.70
C GLU A 103 -5.69 0.25 6.69
N ASP A 104 -6.75 1.01 6.99
CA ASP A 104 -7.17 2.16 6.19
C ASP A 104 -6.36 3.43 6.50
N ARG A 105 -5.47 3.36 7.49
CA ARG A 105 -4.66 4.47 7.99
C ARG A 105 -3.18 4.17 7.79
N GLY A 106 -2.42 5.21 7.58
CA GLY A 106 -0.96 5.15 7.45
C GLY A 106 -0.36 6.46 7.89
N GLU A 107 0.93 6.59 7.67
CA GLU A 107 1.70 7.79 7.93
C GLU A 107 2.51 8.15 6.69
N ARG A 108 2.57 9.43 6.37
CA ARG A 108 3.42 9.95 5.31
C ARG A 108 4.10 11.24 5.78
N GLU A 109 5.43 11.25 5.80
CA GLU A 109 6.21 12.41 6.30
C GLU A 109 5.80 12.83 7.73
N GLY A 110 5.56 11.85 8.60
CA GLY A 110 5.09 12.05 9.96
C GLY A 110 3.60 12.33 10.11
N MET A 111 2.88 12.63 9.02
CA MET A 111 1.46 13.02 9.04
C MET A 111 0.55 11.80 8.95
N PRO A 112 -0.46 11.68 9.83
CA PRO A 112 -1.48 10.64 9.72
C PRO A 112 -2.32 10.87 8.47
N VAL A 113 -2.47 9.83 7.66
CA VAL A 113 -3.09 9.88 6.33
C VAL A 113 -3.88 8.61 6.07
N THR A 114 -4.91 8.68 5.21
CA THR A 114 -5.57 7.45 4.73
C THR A 114 -4.60 6.64 3.87
N SER A 115 -4.63 5.30 4.00
CA SER A 115 -3.85 4.40 3.14
C SER A 115 -4.17 4.64 1.66
N VAL A 116 -3.28 4.22 0.76
CA VAL A 116 -3.49 4.41 -0.70
C VAL A 116 -4.79 3.76 -1.17
N PRO A 117 -5.11 2.49 -0.81
CA PRO A 117 -6.39 1.87 -1.17
C PRO A 117 -7.60 2.67 -0.69
N ARG A 118 -7.55 3.13 0.56
CA ARG A 118 -8.62 3.97 1.13
C ARG A 118 -8.71 5.32 0.44
N THR A 119 -7.61 5.95 0.13
CA THR A 119 -7.56 7.23 -0.61
C THR A 119 -8.19 7.09 -2.00
N LEU A 120 -7.87 6.03 -2.73
CA LEU A 120 -8.47 5.74 -4.04
C LEU A 120 -9.99 5.57 -3.94
N MET A 121 -10.47 4.86 -2.91
CA MET A 121 -11.90 4.68 -2.67
C MET A 121 -12.60 6.00 -2.31
N ASP A 122 -12.00 6.83 -1.49
CA ASP A 122 -12.53 8.14 -1.11
C ASP A 122 -12.61 9.07 -2.33
N LEU A 123 -11.58 9.09 -3.18
CA LEU A 123 -11.57 9.86 -4.42
C LEU A 123 -12.63 9.37 -5.42
N ALA A 124 -12.88 8.07 -5.48
CA ALA A 124 -13.86 7.48 -6.37
C ALA A 124 -15.29 7.99 -6.16
N ILE A 125 -15.60 8.64 -5.03
CA ILE A 125 -16.91 9.26 -4.79
C ILE A 125 -17.24 10.30 -5.86
N ARG A 126 -16.25 11.07 -6.32
CA ARG A 126 -16.42 12.22 -7.20
C ARG A 126 -15.61 12.15 -8.50
N ALA A 127 -14.60 11.29 -8.55
CA ALA A 127 -13.75 11.14 -9.72
C ALA A 127 -14.55 10.65 -10.93
N ARG A 128 -14.19 11.14 -12.12
CA ARG A 128 -14.65 10.58 -13.39
C ARG A 128 -13.89 9.28 -13.67
N PRO A 129 -14.42 8.36 -14.50
CA PRO A 129 -13.73 7.13 -14.85
C PRO A 129 -12.26 7.36 -15.26
N GLU A 130 -12.00 8.27 -16.19
CA GLU A 130 -10.67 8.56 -16.73
C GLU A 130 -9.72 9.15 -15.67
N GLN A 131 -10.26 9.74 -14.60
CA GLN A 131 -9.46 10.21 -13.47
C GLN A 131 -9.09 9.06 -12.53
N LEU A 132 -9.98 8.07 -12.35
CA LEU A 132 -9.68 6.87 -11.58
C LEU A 132 -8.62 6.03 -12.27
N ASP A 133 -8.72 5.87 -13.60
CA ASP A 133 -7.73 5.14 -14.39
C ASP A 133 -6.33 5.74 -14.21
N ARG A 134 -6.21 7.08 -14.38
CA ARG A 134 -4.94 7.79 -14.13
C ARG A 134 -4.43 7.69 -12.69
N LEU A 135 -5.33 7.60 -11.72
CA LEU A 135 -4.93 7.42 -10.31
C LEU A 135 -4.42 6.01 -10.05
N LEU A 136 -5.01 4.99 -10.67
CA LEU A 136 -4.53 3.61 -10.61
C LEU A 136 -3.17 3.48 -11.29
N GLU A 137 -3.04 3.99 -12.52
CA GLU A 137 -1.75 4.06 -13.25
C GLU A 137 -0.69 4.78 -12.42
N ARG A 138 -1.03 5.94 -11.84
CA ARG A 138 -0.09 6.70 -11.02
C ARG A 138 0.32 5.98 -9.74
N ALA A 139 -0.62 5.29 -9.11
CA ALA A 139 -0.34 4.48 -7.92
C ALA A 139 0.57 3.29 -8.28
N GLU A 140 0.39 2.70 -9.45
CA GLU A 140 1.26 1.65 -9.98
C GLU A 140 2.67 2.20 -10.26
N GLU A 141 2.80 3.31 -10.98
CA GLU A 141 4.09 3.98 -11.26
C GLU A 141 4.88 4.30 -9.98
N LEU A 142 4.20 4.69 -8.92
CA LEU A 142 4.79 5.03 -7.62
C LEU A 142 5.06 3.80 -6.73
N GLU A 143 4.74 2.62 -7.19
CA GLU A 143 4.86 1.38 -6.41
C GLU A 143 3.95 1.34 -5.16
N LEU A 144 2.83 2.00 -5.22
CA LEU A 144 1.86 2.13 -4.11
C LEU A 144 0.58 1.32 -4.36
N LEU A 145 0.37 0.81 -5.59
CA LEU A 145 -0.80 0.02 -5.92
C LEU A 145 -0.56 -1.45 -5.55
N ASP A 146 -1.32 -1.91 -4.59
CA ASP A 146 -1.46 -3.32 -4.27
C ASP A 146 -2.93 -3.69 -4.43
N LEU A 147 -3.24 -4.44 -5.48
CA LEU A 147 -4.61 -4.82 -5.83
C LEU A 147 -5.27 -5.65 -4.73
N PHE A 148 -4.49 -6.46 -4.00
CA PHE A 148 -5.01 -7.24 -2.88
C PHE A 148 -5.50 -6.35 -1.74
N THR A 149 -4.71 -5.37 -1.31
CA THR A 149 -5.12 -4.42 -0.27
C THR A 149 -6.26 -3.51 -0.72
N VAL A 150 -6.33 -3.16 -2.02
CA VAL A 150 -7.47 -2.42 -2.58
C VAL A 150 -8.73 -3.26 -2.52
N GLU A 151 -8.67 -4.54 -2.87
CA GLU A 151 -9.83 -5.45 -2.80
C GLU A 151 -10.29 -5.68 -1.36
N ASP A 152 -9.36 -5.81 -0.41
CA ASP A 152 -9.66 -5.93 1.01
C ASP A 152 -10.41 -4.70 1.54
N VAL A 153 -9.94 -3.50 1.22
CA VAL A 153 -10.64 -2.25 1.56
C VAL A 153 -12.04 -2.22 0.94
N LEU A 154 -12.20 -2.63 -0.32
CA LEU A 154 -13.50 -2.72 -0.98
C LEU A 154 -14.43 -3.71 -0.28
N ASN A 155 -13.91 -4.83 0.22
CA ASN A 155 -14.72 -5.85 0.90
C ASN A 155 -15.18 -5.37 2.28
N ARG A 156 -14.31 -4.71 3.03
CA ARG A 156 -14.63 -4.13 4.35
C ARG A 156 -15.55 -2.90 4.27
N ALA A 157 -15.49 -2.14 3.20
CA ALA A 157 -16.18 -0.86 3.07
C ALA A 157 -17.64 -1.00 2.63
N GLY A 158 -18.44 -1.79 3.33
CA GLY A 158 -19.88 -1.90 3.07
C GLY A 158 -20.56 -0.52 3.12
N GLY A 159 -21.32 -0.16 2.07
CA GLY A 159 -22.05 1.11 2.00
C GLY A 159 -21.24 2.36 1.62
N HIS A 160 -19.92 2.26 1.44
CA HIS A 160 -19.13 3.41 0.99
C HIS A 160 -19.45 3.81 -0.45
N ARG A 161 -19.73 5.11 -0.68
CA ARG A 161 -20.21 5.62 -1.99
C ARG A 161 -19.20 5.43 -3.14
N GLY A 162 -17.90 5.42 -2.85
CA GLY A 162 -16.85 5.22 -3.85
C GLY A 162 -16.64 3.75 -4.25
N ARG A 163 -17.10 2.79 -3.42
CA ARG A 163 -16.86 1.36 -3.59
C ARG A 163 -17.21 0.83 -4.97
N GLY A 164 -18.45 1.07 -5.43
CA GLY A 164 -18.91 0.56 -6.73
C GLY A 164 -18.21 1.17 -7.93
N ARG A 165 -17.73 2.43 -7.81
CA ARG A 165 -16.98 3.11 -8.88
C ARG A 165 -15.54 2.59 -8.94
N LEU A 166 -14.87 2.45 -7.80
CA LEU A 166 -13.51 1.90 -7.75
C LEU A 166 -13.50 0.44 -8.22
N ARG A 167 -14.48 -0.38 -7.81
CA ARG A 167 -14.59 -1.77 -8.28
C ARG A 167 -14.75 -1.87 -9.79
N ARG A 168 -15.52 -0.97 -10.42
CA ARG A 168 -15.65 -0.93 -11.88
C ARG A 168 -14.37 -0.49 -12.57
N ALA A 169 -13.66 0.51 -12.03
CA ALA A 169 -12.39 0.92 -12.58
C ALA A 169 -11.36 -0.23 -12.51
N LEU A 170 -11.27 -0.93 -11.38
CA LEU A 170 -10.38 -2.08 -11.23
C LEU A 170 -10.73 -3.25 -12.17
N ALA A 171 -12.03 -3.47 -12.44
CA ALA A 171 -12.45 -4.53 -13.36
C ALA A 171 -12.07 -4.24 -14.82
N LEU A 172 -11.82 -2.97 -15.16
CA LEU A 172 -11.36 -2.52 -16.48
C LEU A 172 -9.86 -2.22 -16.50
N TYR A 173 -9.25 -2.16 -15.32
CA TYR A 173 -7.82 -1.86 -15.17
C TYR A 173 -6.99 -3.07 -15.59
N GLU A 174 -6.22 -2.90 -16.66
CA GLU A 174 -5.22 -3.87 -17.08
C GLU A 174 -3.85 -3.40 -16.57
N PRO A 175 -3.37 -3.96 -15.45
CA PRO A 175 -2.04 -3.61 -14.95
C PRO A 175 -0.99 -3.98 -16.00
N ASP A 176 0.07 -3.16 -16.14
CA ASP A 176 1.21 -3.55 -16.93
C ASP A 176 1.89 -4.77 -16.28
N LEU A 177 1.45 -5.96 -16.66
CA LEU A 177 1.93 -7.22 -16.12
C LEU A 177 3.44 -7.36 -16.23
N SER A 178 4.07 -6.78 -17.28
CA SER A 178 5.52 -6.83 -17.47
C SER A 178 6.24 -6.01 -16.41
N PHE A 179 5.74 -4.82 -16.11
CA PHE A 179 6.27 -3.93 -15.10
C PHE A 179 6.06 -4.47 -13.69
N THR A 180 4.87 -4.97 -13.40
CA THR A 180 4.51 -5.56 -12.10
C THR A 180 5.31 -6.86 -11.85
N ARG A 181 5.50 -7.70 -12.87
CA ARG A 181 6.31 -8.90 -12.81
C ARG A 181 7.78 -8.55 -12.53
N SER A 182 8.36 -7.62 -13.29
CA SER A 182 9.76 -7.17 -13.08
C SER A 182 10.00 -6.62 -11.67
N ARG A 183 9.02 -5.97 -11.07
CA ARG A 183 9.09 -5.48 -9.69
C ARG A 183 9.04 -6.59 -8.67
N PHE A 184 8.13 -7.54 -8.85
CA PHE A 184 8.02 -8.69 -7.98
C PHE A 184 9.31 -9.50 -7.98
N GLU A 185 9.91 -9.72 -9.13
CA GLU A 185 11.22 -10.35 -9.30
C GLU A 185 12.33 -9.57 -8.57
N LYS A 186 12.37 -8.24 -8.69
CA LYS A 186 13.33 -7.39 -7.99
C LYS A 186 13.15 -7.43 -6.47
N GLN A 187 11.90 -7.41 -5.99
CA GLN A 187 11.57 -7.52 -4.58
C GLN A 187 12.04 -8.87 -4.03
N PHE A 188 11.67 -9.96 -4.68
CA PHE A 188 12.06 -11.31 -4.32
C PHE A 188 13.60 -11.43 -4.22
N ARG A 189 14.31 -11.02 -5.28
CA ARG A 189 15.79 -11.04 -5.31
C ARG A 189 16.41 -10.23 -4.18
N ARG A 190 15.85 -9.05 -3.85
CA ARG A 190 16.31 -8.21 -2.73
C ARG A 190 16.16 -8.94 -1.40
N LEU A 191 15.01 -9.58 -1.16
CA LEU A 191 14.73 -10.31 0.07
C LEU A 191 15.64 -11.55 0.22
N VAL A 192 15.82 -12.32 -0.86
CA VAL A 192 16.76 -13.47 -0.90
C VAL A 192 18.18 -13.02 -0.53
N ARG A 193 18.65 -11.90 -1.09
CA ARG A 193 19.97 -11.32 -0.76
C ARG A 193 20.05 -10.86 0.70
N ALA A 194 19.03 -10.17 1.20
CA ALA A 194 18.99 -9.70 2.59
C ALA A 194 19.01 -10.85 3.60
N ALA A 195 18.45 -12.01 3.24
CA ALA A 195 18.48 -13.23 4.02
C ALA A 195 19.81 -14.04 3.87
N ASN A 196 20.80 -13.53 3.13
CA ASN A 196 22.07 -14.22 2.82
C ASN A 196 21.88 -15.60 2.18
N LEU A 197 20.79 -15.80 1.43
CA LEU A 197 20.57 -17.02 0.66
C LEU A 197 21.36 -16.97 -0.67
N PRO A 198 21.69 -18.13 -1.28
CA PRO A 198 22.29 -18.17 -2.60
C PRO A 198 21.49 -17.35 -3.60
N THR A 199 22.18 -16.58 -4.47
CA THR A 199 21.50 -15.74 -5.46
C THR A 199 20.97 -16.59 -6.61
N PRO A 200 19.68 -16.54 -6.96
CA PRO A 200 19.14 -17.26 -8.09
C PRO A 200 19.52 -16.63 -9.44
N SER A 201 19.54 -17.43 -10.49
CA SER A 201 19.46 -16.96 -11.86
C SER A 201 18.01 -16.61 -12.16
N MET A 202 17.74 -15.35 -12.53
CA MET A 202 16.37 -14.88 -12.84
C MET A 202 16.06 -15.12 -14.33
N ASN A 203 14.79 -15.41 -14.63
CA ASN A 203 14.27 -15.64 -15.99
C ASN A 203 15.12 -16.65 -16.75
N PHE A 204 15.48 -17.75 -16.09
CA PHE A 204 16.40 -18.73 -16.63
C PHE A 204 15.68 -19.76 -17.49
N ASN A 205 16.17 -19.97 -18.71
CA ASN A 205 15.63 -21.03 -19.57
C ASN A 205 16.31 -22.37 -19.25
N ALA A 206 15.55 -23.28 -18.67
CA ALA A 206 15.96 -24.66 -18.41
C ALA A 206 15.12 -25.63 -19.24
N HIS A 207 15.73 -26.40 -20.12
CA HIS A 207 15.06 -27.42 -20.93
C HIS A 207 13.85 -26.92 -21.72
N GLY A 208 13.89 -25.65 -22.17
CA GLY A 208 12.78 -25.02 -22.91
C GLY A 208 11.72 -24.37 -22.03
N TYR A 209 11.87 -24.42 -20.71
CA TYR A 209 10.99 -23.75 -19.74
C TYR A 209 11.67 -22.50 -19.17
N GLU A 210 10.99 -21.38 -19.20
CA GLU A 210 11.39 -20.16 -18.49
C GLU A 210 11.01 -20.30 -17.02
N LEU A 211 12.01 -20.15 -16.12
CA LEU A 211 11.88 -20.22 -14.68
C LEU A 211 12.17 -18.84 -14.08
N ASP A 212 11.26 -18.27 -13.29
CA ASP A 212 11.38 -16.91 -12.77
C ASP A 212 12.62 -16.74 -11.87
N ALA A 213 12.87 -17.70 -10.99
CA ALA A 213 14.09 -17.76 -10.19
C ALA A 213 14.59 -19.22 -10.09
N TYR A 214 15.85 -19.45 -10.47
CA TYR A 214 16.41 -20.80 -10.53
C TYR A 214 17.79 -20.87 -9.88
N TRP A 215 18.03 -21.92 -9.10
CA TRP A 215 19.31 -22.30 -8.53
C TRP A 215 19.81 -23.58 -9.21
N PRO A 216 20.66 -23.48 -10.25
CA PRO A 216 21.11 -24.64 -11.02
C PRO A 216 21.80 -25.70 -10.16
N GLU A 217 22.69 -25.27 -9.25
CA GLU A 217 23.43 -26.15 -8.35
C GLU A 217 22.53 -26.93 -7.40
N HIS A 218 21.33 -26.41 -7.12
CA HIS A 218 20.35 -27.03 -6.23
C HIS A 218 19.24 -27.73 -7.01
N ARG A 219 19.20 -27.60 -8.33
CA ARG A 219 18.06 -28.03 -9.17
C ARG A 219 16.72 -27.63 -8.55
N PHE A 220 16.66 -26.38 -8.13
CA PHE A 220 15.51 -25.81 -7.44
C PHE A 220 15.06 -24.51 -8.10
N ALA A 221 13.75 -24.36 -8.28
CA ALA A 221 13.14 -23.18 -8.90
C ALA A 221 12.04 -22.59 -8.02
N VAL A 222 11.81 -21.32 -8.21
CA VAL A 222 10.65 -20.59 -7.68
C VAL A 222 9.93 -19.92 -8.84
N GLU A 223 8.63 -20.16 -8.94
CA GLU A 223 7.70 -19.43 -9.78
C GLU A 223 7.10 -18.28 -8.99
N LEU A 224 7.10 -17.08 -9.55
CA LEU A 224 6.61 -15.85 -8.91
C LEU A 224 5.25 -15.48 -9.49
N ASP A 225 4.18 -15.88 -8.79
CA ASP A 225 2.81 -15.63 -9.22
C ASP A 225 2.27 -14.32 -8.66
N LEU A 226 1.88 -13.41 -9.56
CA LEU A 226 1.27 -12.13 -9.19
C LEU A 226 -0.14 -12.29 -8.64
N PHE A 227 -0.87 -13.29 -9.13
CA PHE A 227 -2.28 -13.55 -8.80
C PHE A 227 -2.49 -15.03 -8.46
N GLU A 228 -3.47 -15.31 -7.61
CA GLU A 228 -4.07 -16.65 -7.55
C GLU A 228 -4.87 -16.83 -8.85
N THR A 229 -4.27 -17.52 -9.82
CA THR A 229 -4.85 -17.67 -11.15
C THR A 229 -6.13 -18.49 -11.07
N HIS A 230 -7.26 -17.90 -11.36
CA HIS A 230 -8.45 -18.60 -11.83
C HIS A 230 -8.24 -18.98 -13.31
N GLY A 231 -7.28 -19.89 -13.54
CA GLY A 231 -6.98 -20.36 -14.87
C GLY A 231 -8.11 -21.21 -15.46
N THR A 232 -8.25 -21.21 -16.79
CA THR A 232 -9.13 -22.17 -17.48
C THR A 232 -8.63 -23.60 -17.21
N ARG A 233 -9.52 -24.59 -17.29
CA ARG A 233 -9.14 -26.00 -17.15
C ARG A 233 -7.96 -26.41 -18.03
N ALA A 234 -7.89 -25.87 -19.24
CA ALA A 234 -6.78 -26.11 -20.17
C ALA A 234 -5.43 -25.47 -19.70
N ALA A 235 -5.49 -24.30 -19.05
CA ALA A 235 -4.30 -23.68 -18.45
C ALA A 235 -3.80 -24.50 -17.25
N PHE A 236 -4.71 -24.99 -16.41
CA PHE A 236 -4.40 -25.84 -15.28
C PHE A 236 -3.72 -27.16 -15.69
N GLU A 237 -4.23 -27.82 -16.74
CA GLU A 237 -3.64 -29.06 -17.25
C GLU A 237 -2.24 -28.83 -17.84
N ARG A 238 -2.02 -27.73 -18.60
CA ARG A 238 -0.68 -27.39 -19.10
C ARG A 238 0.32 -27.11 -17.97
N ASP A 239 -0.10 -26.43 -16.95
CA ASP A 239 0.72 -26.11 -15.80
C ASP A 239 1.11 -27.37 -15.00
N ARG A 240 0.17 -28.30 -14.87
CA ARG A 240 0.41 -29.61 -14.26
C ARG A 240 1.42 -30.44 -15.04
N LEU A 241 1.28 -30.51 -16.37
CA LEU A 241 2.23 -31.21 -17.23
C LEU A 241 3.63 -30.59 -17.13
N ARG A 242 3.75 -29.27 -17.17
CA ARG A 242 5.01 -28.56 -16.98
C ARG A 242 5.66 -28.92 -15.64
N HIS A 243 4.87 -28.93 -14.55
CA HIS A 243 5.39 -29.29 -13.21
C HIS A 243 5.87 -30.74 -13.16
N GLU A 244 5.16 -31.65 -13.80
CA GLU A 244 5.53 -33.06 -13.89
C GLU A 244 6.82 -33.24 -14.70
N GLU A 245 6.98 -32.57 -15.85
CA GLU A 245 8.20 -32.61 -16.67
C GLU A 245 9.41 -32.05 -15.95
N LEU A 246 9.28 -30.90 -15.29
CA LEU A 246 10.36 -30.34 -14.48
C LEU A 246 10.79 -31.31 -13.35
N LYS A 247 9.83 -31.99 -12.72
CA LYS A 247 10.12 -32.99 -11.70
C LYS A 247 10.85 -34.21 -12.26
N LEU A 248 10.49 -34.68 -13.47
CA LEU A 248 11.21 -35.75 -14.15
C LEU A 248 12.65 -35.34 -14.48
N LEU A 249 12.90 -34.07 -14.75
CA LEU A 249 14.23 -33.50 -14.94
C LEU A 249 14.99 -33.28 -13.62
N GLY A 250 14.42 -33.69 -12.49
CA GLY A 250 15.01 -33.54 -11.16
C GLY A 250 14.95 -32.12 -10.61
N ILE A 251 14.20 -31.22 -11.24
CA ILE A 251 13.99 -29.83 -10.78
C ILE A 251 12.79 -29.80 -9.85
N GLU A 252 13.04 -29.44 -8.60
CA GLU A 252 11.98 -29.14 -7.64
C GLU A 252 11.54 -27.69 -7.80
N MET A 253 10.24 -27.45 -7.87
CA MET A 253 9.70 -26.12 -8.04
C MET A 253 8.64 -25.83 -6.99
N ILE A 254 8.67 -24.61 -6.44
CA ILE A 254 7.60 -24.08 -5.59
C ILE A 254 7.04 -22.79 -6.18
N ARG A 255 5.83 -22.43 -5.76
CA ARG A 255 5.20 -21.15 -6.08
C ARG A 255 5.24 -20.21 -4.90
N VAL A 256 5.58 -18.96 -5.19
CA VAL A 256 5.50 -17.85 -4.24
C VAL A 256 4.58 -16.80 -4.85
N THR A 257 3.43 -16.58 -4.22
CA THR A 257 2.51 -15.54 -4.65
C THR A 257 2.93 -14.18 -4.11
N LYS A 258 2.60 -13.11 -4.83
CA LYS A 258 2.88 -11.73 -4.39
C LYS A 258 2.30 -11.44 -3.00
N PRO A 259 1.01 -11.75 -2.69
CA PRO A 259 0.46 -11.57 -1.35
C PRO A 259 1.26 -12.29 -0.26
N ARG A 260 1.66 -13.54 -0.52
CA ARG A 260 2.44 -14.30 0.47
C ARG A 260 3.81 -13.69 0.73
N LEU A 261 4.49 -13.20 -0.32
CA LEU A 261 5.78 -12.53 -0.14
C LEU A 261 5.65 -11.21 0.62
N ASP A 262 4.55 -10.47 0.44
CA ASP A 262 4.32 -9.19 1.10
C ASP A 262 3.93 -9.34 2.57
N HIS A 263 3.09 -10.31 2.89
CA HIS A 263 2.56 -10.47 4.25
C HIS A 263 3.36 -11.43 5.14
N GLU A 264 4.06 -12.39 4.52
CA GLU A 264 4.81 -13.43 5.24
C GLU A 264 6.24 -13.61 4.72
N PRO A 265 7.02 -12.54 4.47
CA PRO A 265 8.36 -12.65 3.86
C PRO A 265 9.30 -13.59 4.63
N ASP A 266 9.28 -13.52 5.97
CA ASP A 266 10.13 -14.35 6.81
C ASP A 266 9.79 -15.85 6.71
N SER A 267 8.49 -16.17 6.56
CA SER A 267 8.03 -17.55 6.36
C SER A 267 8.50 -18.08 5.00
N VAL A 268 8.39 -17.28 3.95
CA VAL A 268 8.87 -17.61 2.60
C VAL A 268 10.37 -17.85 2.62
N LEU A 269 11.15 -16.96 3.23
CA LEU A 269 12.61 -17.06 3.28
C LEU A 269 13.10 -18.26 4.10
N ARG A 270 12.46 -18.56 5.24
CA ARG A 270 12.77 -19.78 6.01
C ARG A 270 12.50 -21.05 5.20
N ASN A 271 11.39 -21.11 4.50
CA ASN A 271 11.06 -22.25 3.66
C ASN A 271 12.08 -22.42 2.52
N LEU A 272 12.47 -21.31 1.86
CA LEU A 272 13.51 -21.32 0.83
C LEU A 272 14.84 -21.82 1.38
N ALA A 273 15.28 -21.32 2.53
CA ALA A 273 16.53 -21.75 3.18
C ALA A 273 16.50 -23.26 3.44
N THR A 274 15.41 -23.78 3.97
CA THR A 274 15.23 -25.21 4.27
C THR A 274 15.28 -26.06 3.01
N LEU A 275 14.60 -25.64 1.95
CA LEU A 275 14.56 -26.36 0.67
C LEU A 275 15.93 -26.35 -0.02
N LEU A 276 16.59 -25.19 -0.09
CA LEU A 276 17.93 -25.09 -0.68
C LEU A 276 18.94 -25.96 0.07
N GLU A 277 18.90 -25.96 1.42
CA GLU A 277 19.80 -26.79 2.21
C GLU A 277 19.52 -28.30 2.03
N ARG A 278 18.23 -28.68 1.93
CA ARG A 278 17.83 -30.07 1.63
C ARG A 278 18.36 -30.48 0.25
N ARG A 279 18.17 -29.69 -0.78
CA ARG A 279 18.62 -29.95 -2.13
C ARG A 279 20.15 -30.01 -2.25
N ARG A 280 20.86 -29.23 -1.47
CA ARG A 280 22.32 -29.29 -1.39
C ARG A 280 22.84 -30.65 -0.89
N ARG A 281 22.10 -31.32 -0.02
CA ARG A 281 22.47 -32.61 0.57
C ARG A 281 22.04 -33.82 -0.26
N GLU A 282 21.08 -33.65 -1.15
CA GLU A 282 20.63 -34.75 -2.00
C GLU A 282 21.70 -35.06 -3.07
N PRO A 283 22.10 -36.33 -3.21
CA PRO A 283 23.05 -36.69 -4.27
C PRO A 283 22.39 -36.42 -5.62
N HIS A 284 23.04 -35.64 -6.46
CA HIS A 284 22.62 -35.44 -7.84
C HIS A 284 22.86 -36.75 -8.59
N LEU A 285 21.80 -37.50 -8.84
CA LEU A 285 21.87 -38.61 -9.79
C LEU A 285 22.20 -38.02 -11.18
N PRO A 286 23.14 -38.61 -11.90
CA PRO A 286 23.61 -38.12 -13.21
C PRO A 286 22.51 -38.09 -14.28
#